data_2028089f0532eb74e09c0bc1fefeb464
#
_entry.id   2028089f0532eb74e09c0bc1fefeb464
#
_cell.length_a   1.000
_cell.length_b   1.000
_cell.length_c   1.000
_cell.angle_alpha   90.00
_cell.angle_beta   90.00
_cell.angle_gamma   90.00
#
_symmetry.space_group_name_H-M   'P 1'
#
loop_
_entity.id
_entity.type
_entity.pdbx_description
1 polymer ?
#
loop_
_entity_poly.entity_id
_entity_poly.type
_entity_poly.pdbx_seq_one_letter_code
_entity_poly.pdbx_strand_id
1 'polypeptide(L)'
;MDKPTLAFLGQGLMGQPMTLRLLQAGYRVHVWNRSRPKMQPALDRGAIEAETPREAAKAADIVLLCLLDTRAVEEVAFGADGIAGAEGRGKVLVDHSSISPDATRVFAERLMSRSSMQWVDAPVSGGVKGAQEGTLAIMCGGHPEAIDRVRPALAAYARNVTHMGPAGTGQTTKLCNQVIVGAAVAVMAEAVTLAQNAGVDARRLPEAFAGGFADSKPLQIFLPRMVSGWQEPIGAANLLLKDLDNASDLARASGTPLPMASLARELYRQLAAQGRGEEDPAALVTLYRKPK
;
A
#
# COMPACT_ATOMS: atom_id res chain seq x y z
N MET A 1 -11.37 -29.46 -1.66
CA MET A 1 -12.10 -28.39 -2.35
C MET A 1 -11.13 -27.71 -3.31
N ASP A 2 -11.56 -27.44 -4.52
CA ASP A 2 -10.76 -26.71 -5.49
C ASP A 2 -10.52 -25.28 -4.99
N LYS A 3 -9.33 -24.74 -5.27
CA LYS A 3 -9.02 -23.35 -4.92
C LYS A 3 -9.87 -22.39 -5.76
N PRO A 4 -10.33 -21.26 -5.20
CA PRO A 4 -11.07 -20.26 -5.97
C PRO A 4 -10.19 -19.70 -7.10
N THR A 5 -10.82 -19.34 -8.22
CA THR A 5 -10.19 -18.56 -9.28
C THR A 5 -10.07 -17.11 -8.83
N LEU A 6 -8.90 -16.52 -9.04
CA LEU A 6 -8.60 -15.15 -8.64
C LEU A 6 -8.44 -14.24 -9.86
N ALA A 7 -8.74 -12.95 -9.69
CA ALA A 7 -8.29 -11.91 -10.59
C ALA A 7 -7.40 -10.95 -9.80
N PHE A 8 -6.28 -10.48 -10.38
CA PHE A 8 -5.43 -9.46 -9.77
C PHE A 8 -5.25 -8.29 -10.74
N LEU A 9 -5.81 -7.14 -10.37
CA LEU A 9 -5.79 -5.91 -11.16
C LEU A 9 -4.81 -4.92 -10.56
N GLY A 10 -3.86 -4.46 -11.39
CA GLY A 10 -2.76 -3.61 -10.95
C GLY A 10 -1.46 -4.40 -10.74
N GLN A 11 -0.62 -4.45 -11.80
CA GLN A 11 0.68 -5.14 -11.81
C GLN A 11 1.82 -4.11 -11.63
N GLY A 12 1.68 -3.29 -10.58
CA GLY A 12 2.72 -2.35 -10.15
C GLY A 12 3.75 -3.00 -9.21
N LEU A 13 4.57 -2.16 -8.55
CA LEU A 13 5.63 -2.58 -7.62
C LEU A 13 5.13 -3.54 -6.52
N MET A 14 3.89 -3.34 -6.04
CA MET A 14 3.30 -4.19 -5.01
C MET A 14 2.45 -5.32 -5.60
N GLY A 15 1.62 -5.04 -6.60
CA GLY A 15 0.68 -6.04 -7.13
C GLY A 15 1.37 -7.19 -7.85
N GLN A 16 2.44 -6.92 -8.59
CA GLN A 16 3.19 -7.96 -9.30
C GLN A 16 3.75 -9.05 -8.37
N PRO A 17 4.54 -8.74 -7.31
CA PRO A 17 5.05 -9.78 -6.41
C PRO A 17 3.93 -10.51 -5.66
N MET A 18 2.82 -9.85 -5.29
CA MET A 18 1.66 -10.53 -4.69
C MET A 18 1.03 -11.52 -5.68
N THR A 19 0.88 -11.13 -6.95
CA THR A 19 0.38 -12.02 -8.02
C THR A 19 1.28 -13.25 -8.20
N LEU A 20 2.59 -13.04 -8.24
CA LEU A 20 3.55 -14.16 -8.38
C LEU A 20 3.48 -15.15 -7.19
N ARG A 21 3.25 -14.65 -5.97
CA ARG A 21 3.04 -15.48 -4.79
C ARG A 21 1.75 -16.32 -4.89
N LEU A 22 0.68 -15.75 -5.43
CA LEU A 22 -0.58 -16.48 -5.67
C LEU A 22 -0.40 -17.60 -6.70
N LEU A 23 0.29 -17.33 -7.81
CA LEU A 23 0.61 -18.34 -8.82
C LEU A 23 1.48 -19.45 -8.23
N GLN A 24 2.52 -19.09 -7.46
CA GLN A 24 3.38 -20.06 -6.75
C GLN A 24 2.60 -20.91 -5.76
N ALA A 25 1.59 -20.33 -5.11
CA ALA A 25 0.68 -21.04 -4.22
C ALA A 25 -0.35 -21.91 -4.97
N GLY A 26 -0.30 -21.98 -6.30
CA GLY A 26 -1.14 -22.83 -7.15
C GLY A 26 -2.57 -22.30 -7.34
N TYR A 27 -2.78 -21.00 -7.26
CA TYR A 27 -4.04 -20.39 -7.66
C TYR A 27 -4.07 -20.15 -9.16
N ARG A 28 -5.25 -20.29 -9.77
CA ARG A 28 -5.53 -19.79 -11.12
C ARG A 28 -5.78 -18.30 -11.01
N VAL A 29 -4.96 -17.47 -11.70
CA VAL A 29 -4.99 -16.02 -11.58
C VAL A 29 -5.18 -15.37 -12.94
N HIS A 30 -6.26 -14.62 -13.11
CA HIS A 30 -6.44 -13.68 -14.21
C HIS A 30 -5.77 -12.35 -13.84
N VAL A 31 -5.09 -11.72 -14.79
CA VAL A 31 -4.40 -10.44 -14.55
C VAL A 31 -4.88 -9.38 -15.50
N TRP A 32 -5.00 -8.16 -15.00
CA TRP A 32 -5.24 -6.97 -15.79
C TRP A 32 -4.37 -5.81 -15.29
N ASN A 33 -3.87 -5.02 -16.24
CA ASN A 33 -3.18 -3.78 -15.93
C ASN A 33 -3.34 -2.79 -17.08
N ARG A 34 -3.54 -1.49 -16.80
CA ARG A 34 -3.64 -0.43 -17.81
C ARG A 34 -2.45 -0.42 -18.75
N SER A 35 -1.24 -0.65 -18.24
CA SER A 35 -0.03 -0.83 -19.05
C SER A 35 0.24 -2.33 -19.25
N ARG A 36 -0.10 -2.86 -20.42
CA ARG A 36 -0.01 -4.29 -20.74
C ARG A 36 1.38 -4.90 -20.49
N PRO A 37 2.51 -4.24 -20.83
CA PRO A 37 3.84 -4.82 -20.59
C PRO A 37 4.13 -5.16 -19.11
N LYS A 38 3.49 -4.49 -18.17
CA LYS A 38 3.66 -4.79 -16.73
C LYS A 38 3.07 -6.14 -16.31
N MET A 39 2.23 -6.76 -17.12
CA MET A 39 1.67 -8.09 -16.84
C MET A 39 2.63 -9.23 -17.23
N GLN A 40 3.61 -8.97 -18.12
CA GLN A 40 4.46 -10.00 -18.68
C GLN A 40 5.07 -10.95 -17.65
N PRO A 41 5.66 -10.48 -16.53
CA PRO A 41 6.22 -11.39 -15.53
C PRO A 41 5.21 -12.36 -14.90
N ALA A 42 3.94 -11.97 -14.81
CA ALA A 42 2.88 -12.85 -14.34
C ALA A 42 2.42 -13.82 -15.42
N LEU A 43 2.31 -13.37 -16.68
CA LEU A 43 1.95 -14.20 -17.83
C LEU A 43 2.99 -15.31 -18.05
N ASP A 44 4.28 -14.99 -17.94
CA ASP A 44 5.39 -15.94 -18.04
C ASP A 44 5.34 -17.05 -16.94
N ARG A 45 4.57 -16.81 -15.87
CA ARG A 45 4.36 -17.75 -14.76
C ARG A 45 2.97 -18.39 -14.79
N GLY A 46 2.25 -18.27 -15.91
CA GLY A 46 0.98 -18.95 -16.14
C GLY A 46 -0.26 -18.18 -15.70
N ALA A 47 -0.16 -16.86 -15.44
CA ALA A 47 -1.33 -16.02 -15.30
C ALA A 47 -2.09 -15.94 -16.63
N ILE A 48 -3.38 -15.65 -16.57
CA ILE A 48 -4.27 -15.52 -17.72
C ILE A 48 -4.56 -14.03 -17.91
N GLU A 49 -4.27 -13.50 -19.08
CA GLU A 49 -4.59 -12.11 -19.39
C GLU A 49 -6.10 -11.90 -19.49
N ALA A 50 -6.61 -10.83 -18.90
CA ALA A 50 -7.95 -10.32 -19.12
C ALA A 50 -7.87 -8.99 -19.90
N GLU A 51 -8.76 -8.78 -20.87
CA GLU A 51 -8.75 -7.56 -21.69
C GLU A 51 -9.29 -6.35 -20.94
N THR A 52 -10.24 -6.57 -20.02
CA THR A 52 -10.87 -5.51 -19.21
C THR A 52 -10.99 -5.91 -17.74
N PRO A 53 -11.14 -4.94 -16.83
CA PRO A 53 -11.47 -5.21 -15.43
C PRO A 53 -12.74 -6.04 -15.26
N ARG A 54 -13.76 -5.79 -16.10
CA ARG A 54 -15.02 -6.54 -16.12
C ARG A 54 -14.80 -8.00 -16.45
N GLU A 55 -13.99 -8.31 -17.47
CA GLU A 55 -13.70 -9.68 -17.85
C GLU A 55 -12.91 -10.43 -16.78
N ALA A 56 -11.92 -9.77 -16.18
CA ALA A 56 -11.21 -10.31 -15.04
C ALA A 56 -12.17 -10.67 -13.90
N ALA A 57 -13.11 -9.76 -13.57
CA ALA A 57 -14.10 -9.98 -12.52
C ALA A 57 -15.12 -11.09 -12.86
N LYS A 58 -15.50 -11.22 -14.13
CA LYS A 58 -16.39 -12.32 -14.57
C LYS A 58 -15.74 -13.68 -14.36
N ALA A 59 -14.44 -13.79 -14.68
CA ALA A 59 -13.70 -15.07 -14.66
C ALA A 59 -13.30 -15.51 -13.24
N ALA A 60 -13.42 -14.67 -12.22
CA ALA A 60 -12.88 -14.92 -10.88
C ALA A 60 -13.97 -15.00 -9.80
N ASP A 61 -13.68 -15.73 -8.73
CA ASP A 61 -14.47 -15.78 -7.49
C ASP A 61 -14.07 -14.68 -6.51
N ILE A 62 -12.79 -14.27 -6.55
CA ILE A 62 -12.21 -13.21 -5.74
C ILE A 62 -11.42 -12.28 -6.66
N VAL A 63 -11.72 -10.98 -6.57
CA VAL A 63 -11.05 -9.93 -7.34
C VAL A 63 -10.14 -9.14 -6.40
N LEU A 64 -8.86 -9.03 -6.72
CA LEU A 64 -7.84 -8.32 -5.95
C LEU A 64 -7.42 -7.07 -6.71
N LEU A 65 -7.36 -5.93 -6.02
CA LEU A 65 -6.88 -4.65 -6.56
C LEU A 65 -5.61 -4.20 -5.84
N CYS A 66 -4.66 -3.60 -6.58
CA CYS A 66 -3.56 -2.84 -6.01
C CYS A 66 -3.21 -1.67 -6.93
N LEU A 67 -3.83 -0.54 -6.73
CA LEU A 67 -3.77 0.64 -7.58
C LEU A 67 -3.20 1.85 -6.83
N LEU A 68 -2.92 2.93 -7.57
CA LEU A 68 -2.16 4.07 -7.05
C LEU A 68 -2.94 4.93 -6.04
N ASP A 69 -4.22 5.24 -6.36
CA ASP A 69 -5.02 6.23 -5.64
C ASP A 69 -6.53 5.94 -5.77
N THR A 70 -7.31 6.76 -5.07
CA THR A 70 -8.78 6.68 -5.03
C THR A 70 -9.40 6.77 -6.42
N ARG A 71 -8.90 7.64 -7.29
CA ARG A 71 -9.41 7.84 -8.66
C ARG A 71 -9.17 6.60 -9.52
N ALA A 72 -8.00 6.02 -9.44
CA ALA A 72 -7.68 4.80 -10.18
C ALA A 72 -8.54 3.61 -9.74
N VAL A 73 -8.82 3.50 -8.43
CA VAL A 73 -9.73 2.49 -7.88
C VAL A 73 -11.16 2.73 -8.38
N GLU A 74 -11.64 3.96 -8.36
CA GLU A 74 -12.98 4.29 -8.86
C GLU A 74 -13.14 3.95 -10.34
N GLU A 75 -12.17 4.32 -11.17
CA GLU A 75 -12.17 4.05 -12.61
C GLU A 75 -12.20 2.55 -12.90
N VAL A 76 -11.35 1.77 -12.23
CA VAL A 76 -11.26 0.31 -12.45
C VAL A 76 -12.48 -0.42 -11.86
N ALA A 77 -13.02 0.04 -10.76
CA ALA A 77 -14.19 -0.59 -10.16
C ALA A 77 -15.50 -0.22 -10.90
N PHE A 78 -15.67 1.03 -11.32
CA PHE A 78 -16.97 1.58 -11.74
C PHE A 78 -16.99 2.22 -13.13
N GLY A 79 -15.86 2.28 -13.83
CA GLY A 79 -15.79 2.76 -15.22
C GLY A 79 -16.62 1.93 -16.21
N ALA A 80 -16.61 2.32 -17.47
CA ALA A 80 -17.43 1.67 -18.51
C ALA A 80 -17.18 0.14 -18.60
N ASP A 81 -15.91 -0.30 -18.50
CA ASP A 81 -15.51 -1.70 -18.46
C ASP A 81 -15.02 -2.13 -17.07
N GLY A 82 -15.57 -1.49 -16.02
CA GLY A 82 -15.20 -1.72 -14.64
C GLY A 82 -15.76 -3.01 -14.05
N ILE A 83 -15.22 -3.38 -12.90
CA ILE A 83 -15.57 -4.60 -12.15
C ILE A 83 -17.08 -4.68 -11.84
N ALA A 84 -17.70 -3.56 -11.47
CA ALA A 84 -19.13 -3.51 -11.14
C ALA A 84 -20.07 -3.85 -12.31
N GLY A 85 -19.56 -3.96 -13.52
CA GLY A 85 -20.30 -4.45 -14.69
C GLY A 85 -20.38 -5.98 -14.78
N ALA A 86 -19.72 -6.73 -13.88
CA ALA A 86 -19.80 -8.18 -13.78
C ALA A 86 -20.84 -8.58 -12.73
N GLU A 87 -21.50 -9.75 -12.91
CA GLU A 87 -22.30 -10.38 -11.84
C GLU A 87 -21.39 -10.73 -10.65
N GLY A 88 -21.73 -10.21 -9.48
CA GLY A 88 -20.87 -10.30 -8.30
C GLY A 88 -21.44 -11.12 -7.13
N ARG A 89 -22.65 -11.69 -7.28
CA ARG A 89 -23.27 -12.48 -6.22
C ARG A 89 -22.35 -13.60 -5.75
N GLY A 90 -22.06 -13.60 -4.45
CA GLY A 90 -21.15 -14.54 -3.85
C GLY A 90 -19.66 -14.31 -4.18
N LYS A 91 -19.29 -13.19 -4.81
CA LYS A 91 -17.89 -12.79 -5.05
C LYS A 91 -17.43 -11.73 -4.06
N VAL A 92 -16.12 -11.59 -3.91
CA VAL A 92 -15.50 -10.58 -3.04
C VAL A 92 -14.45 -9.81 -3.82
N LEU A 93 -14.51 -8.48 -3.71
CA LEU A 93 -13.43 -7.60 -4.14
C LEU A 93 -12.58 -7.24 -2.93
N VAL A 94 -11.26 -7.40 -3.06
CA VAL A 94 -10.25 -7.07 -2.04
C VAL A 94 -9.39 -5.93 -2.57
N ASP A 95 -9.43 -4.77 -1.92
CA ASP A 95 -8.66 -3.60 -2.32
C ASP A 95 -7.43 -3.41 -1.44
N HIS A 96 -6.25 -3.67 -2.00
CA HIS A 96 -4.95 -3.45 -1.36
C HIS A 96 -4.40 -2.03 -1.56
N SER A 97 -5.10 -1.20 -2.32
CA SER A 97 -4.70 0.18 -2.55
C SER A 97 -4.76 0.99 -1.25
N SER A 98 -3.96 2.05 -1.15
CA SER A 98 -4.08 3.03 -0.06
C SER A 98 -4.90 4.21 -0.55
N ILE A 99 -6.19 4.25 -0.17
CA ILE A 99 -7.17 5.23 -0.60
C ILE A 99 -7.91 5.87 0.59
N SER A 100 -8.77 6.85 0.30
CA SER A 100 -9.62 7.48 1.32
C SER A 100 -10.54 6.46 1.99
N PRO A 101 -10.61 6.40 3.34
CA PRO A 101 -11.58 5.58 4.06
C PRO A 101 -13.03 5.93 3.74
N ASP A 102 -13.35 7.22 3.51
CA ASP A 102 -14.70 7.67 3.15
C ASP A 102 -15.07 7.18 1.76
N ALA A 103 -14.16 7.32 0.79
CA ALA A 103 -14.36 6.77 -0.55
C ALA A 103 -14.56 5.25 -0.51
N THR A 104 -13.81 4.55 0.33
CA THR A 104 -13.96 3.10 0.50
C THR A 104 -15.36 2.71 0.96
N ARG A 105 -15.94 3.42 1.93
CA ARG A 105 -17.32 3.19 2.38
C ARG A 105 -18.33 3.37 1.26
N VAL A 106 -18.21 4.48 0.53
CA VAL A 106 -19.08 4.78 -0.63
C VAL A 106 -18.91 3.70 -1.72
N PHE A 107 -17.69 3.29 -2.00
CA PHE A 107 -17.42 2.27 -3.02
C PHE A 107 -17.96 0.89 -2.63
N ALA A 108 -17.85 0.52 -1.35
CA ALA A 108 -18.41 -0.73 -0.85
C ALA A 108 -19.94 -0.80 -1.03
N GLU A 109 -20.65 0.26 -0.67
CA GLU A 109 -22.11 0.35 -0.87
C GLU A 109 -22.49 0.35 -2.36
N ARG A 110 -21.75 1.12 -3.17
CA ARG A 110 -21.97 1.23 -4.61
C ARG A 110 -21.73 -0.11 -5.33
N LEU A 111 -20.69 -0.86 -4.93
CA LEU A 111 -20.40 -2.16 -5.51
C LEU A 111 -21.48 -3.19 -5.15
N MET A 112 -21.88 -3.22 -3.88
CA MET A 112 -22.97 -4.07 -3.42
C MET A 112 -24.26 -3.79 -4.17
N SER A 113 -24.64 -2.53 -4.34
CA SER A 113 -25.89 -2.16 -5.03
C SER A 113 -25.86 -2.46 -6.53
N ARG A 114 -24.71 -2.36 -7.19
CA ARG A 114 -24.58 -2.55 -8.65
C ARG A 114 -24.39 -4.00 -9.08
N SER A 115 -23.68 -4.79 -8.28
CA SER A 115 -23.24 -6.13 -8.69
C SER A 115 -23.47 -7.21 -7.63
N SER A 116 -23.95 -6.87 -6.43
CA SER A 116 -24.04 -7.79 -5.28
C SER A 116 -22.69 -8.39 -4.84
N MET A 117 -21.58 -7.75 -5.19
CA MET A 117 -20.23 -8.12 -4.79
C MET A 117 -19.86 -7.44 -3.47
N GLN A 118 -19.27 -8.20 -2.53
CA GLN A 118 -18.79 -7.65 -1.27
C GLN A 118 -17.44 -6.95 -1.46
N TRP A 119 -17.20 -5.88 -0.69
CA TRP A 119 -15.91 -5.16 -0.65
C TRP A 119 -15.18 -5.44 0.65
N VAL A 120 -13.89 -5.75 0.55
CA VAL A 120 -12.94 -5.81 1.65
C VAL A 120 -11.80 -4.84 1.36
N ASP A 121 -11.64 -3.79 2.14
CA ASP A 121 -10.45 -2.97 2.10
C ASP A 121 -9.32 -3.66 2.89
N ALA A 122 -8.20 -3.83 2.24
CA ALA A 122 -7.10 -4.67 2.73
C ALA A 122 -5.73 -4.06 2.43
N PRO A 123 -5.48 -2.79 2.77
CA PRO A 123 -4.19 -2.17 2.55
C PRO A 123 -3.08 -2.92 3.29
N VAL A 124 -1.87 -2.82 2.74
CA VAL A 124 -0.72 -3.63 3.15
C VAL A 124 0.41 -2.80 3.74
N SER A 125 1.20 -3.41 4.61
CA SER A 125 2.46 -2.87 5.14
C SER A 125 3.56 -3.92 5.07
N GLY A 126 4.78 -3.52 4.69
CA GLY A 126 5.94 -4.40 4.53
C GLY A 126 6.75 -4.13 3.26
N GLY A 127 6.23 -3.29 2.35
CA GLY A 127 6.89 -2.89 1.11
C GLY A 127 7.07 -4.03 0.11
N VAL A 128 7.80 -3.77 -0.96
CA VAL A 128 8.04 -4.73 -2.05
C VAL A 128 8.71 -6.01 -1.52
N LYS A 129 9.69 -5.88 -0.64
CA LYS A 129 10.37 -7.02 -0.01
C LYS A 129 9.38 -7.92 0.75
N GLY A 130 8.48 -7.31 1.54
CA GLY A 130 7.45 -8.07 2.26
C GLY A 130 6.48 -8.81 1.33
N ALA A 131 6.13 -8.19 0.18
CA ALA A 131 5.30 -8.82 -0.84
C ALA A 131 6.01 -10.03 -1.49
N GLN A 132 7.30 -9.89 -1.82
CA GLN A 132 8.12 -10.96 -2.39
C GLN A 132 8.32 -12.14 -1.42
N GLU A 133 8.57 -11.84 -0.15
CA GLU A 133 8.82 -12.84 0.89
C GLU A 133 7.54 -13.46 1.47
N GLY A 134 6.36 -12.91 1.17
CA GLY A 134 5.09 -13.37 1.75
C GLY A 134 4.94 -12.97 3.22
N THR A 135 5.50 -11.84 3.62
CA THR A 135 5.56 -11.38 5.02
C THR A 135 4.78 -10.08 5.28
N LEU A 136 3.88 -9.71 4.37
CA LEU A 136 3.06 -8.51 4.55
C LEU A 136 2.18 -8.58 5.79
N ALA A 137 1.92 -7.42 6.39
CA ALA A 137 0.82 -7.21 7.31
C ALA A 137 -0.34 -6.57 6.55
N ILE A 138 -1.51 -7.18 6.64
CA ILE A 138 -2.75 -6.72 5.99
C ILE A 138 -3.74 -6.29 7.07
N MET A 139 -4.32 -5.10 6.90
CA MET A 139 -5.35 -4.53 7.77
C MET A 139 -6.67 -4.57 7.01
N CYS A 140 -7.58 -5.47 7.40
CA CYS A 140 -8.83 -5.69 6.66
C CYS A 140 -10.01 -4.95 7.30
N GLY A 141 -10.75 -4.20 6.49
CA GLY A 141 -12.09 -3.71 6.81
C GLY A 141 -13.12 -4.37 5.91
N GLY A 142 -14.30 -4.70 6.48
CA GLY A 142 -15.37 -5.33 5.73
C GLY A 142 -16.16 -6.35 6.54
N HIS A 143 -17.04 -7.08 5.87
CA HIS A 143 -17.84 -8.10 6.53
C HIS A 143 -16.96 -9.30 6.95
N PRO A 144 -17.08 -9.83 8.19
CA PRO A 144 -16.23 -10.91 8.69
C PRO A 144 -16.20 -12.13 7.77
N GLU A 145 -17.35 -12.57 7.28
CA GLU A 145 -17.44 -13.74 6.38
C GLU A 145 -16.71 -13.52 5.05
N ALA A 146 -16.74 -12.29 4.50
CA ALA A 146 -15.99 -11.95 3.31
C ALA A 146 -14.48 -12.03 3.56
N ILE A 147 -14.02 -11.53 4.72
CA ILE A 147 -12.61 -11.58 5.12
C ILE A 147 -12.15 -13.02 5.32
N ASP A 148 -12.93 -13.85 6.01
CA ASP A 148 -12.59 -15.26 6.23
C ASP A 148 -12.51 -16.04 4.92
N ARG A 149 -13.39 -15.72 3.97
CA ARG A 149 -13.37 -16.33 2.63
C ARG A 149 -12.10 -16.00 1.84
N VAL A 150 -11.59 -14.78 1.95
CA VAL A 150 -10.38 -14.34 1.20
C VAL A 150 -9.08 -14.65 1.93
N ARG A 151 -9.12 -14.90 3.24
CA ARG A 151 -7.96 -15.16 4.09
C ARG A 151 -7.00 -16.22 3.54
N PRO A 152 -7.44 -17.38 2.99
CA PRO A 152 -6.53 -18.36 2.43
C PRO A 152 -5.71 -17.85 1.24
N ALA A 153 -6.30 -16.99 0.39
CA ALA A 153 -5.58 -16.35 -0.72
C ALA A 153 -4.58 -15.30 -0.20
N LEU A 154 -5.00 -14.48 0.79
CA LEU A 154 -4.13 -13.46 1.39
C LEU A 154 -2.90 -14.08 2.07
N ALA A 155 -3.03 -15.27 2.67
CA ALA A 155 -1.93 -15.99 3.32
C ALA A 155 -0.78 -16.36 2.36
N ALA A 156 -0.98 -16.33 1.04
CA ALA A 156 0.07 -16.58 0.07
C ALA A 156 1.18 -15.49 0.09
N TYR A 157 0.84 -14.27 0.49
CA TYR A 157 1.78 -13.12 0.51
C TYR A 157 1.76 -12.32 1.81
N ALA A 158 1.03 -12.77 2.83
CA ALA A 158 0.93 -12.08 4.11
C ALA A 158 1.25 -13.03 5.28
N ARG A 159 1.94 -12.49 6.29
CA ARG A 159 2.13 -13.15 7.58
C ARG A 159 0.95 -12.91 8.52
N ASN A 160 0.43 -11.68 8.52
CA ASN A 160 -0.66 -11.26 9.39
C ASN A 160 -1.81 -10.67 8.57
N VAL A 161 -3.03 -11.15 8.82
CA VAL A 161 -4.27 -10.63 8.25
C VAL A 161 -5.20 -10.30 9.42
N THR A 162 -5.33 -9.02 9.73
CA THR A 162 -6.07 -8.54 10.90
C THR A 162 -7.36 -7.86 10.47
N HIS A 163 -8.50 -8.34 11.00
CA HIS A 163 -9.80 -7.69 10.83
C HIS A 163 -9.90 -6.50 11.79
N MET A 164 -10.13 -5.31 11.25
CA MET A 164 -10.15 -4.04 11.99
C MET A 164 -11.57 -3.50 12.22
N GLY A 165 -12.59 -4.10 11.59
CA GLY A 165 -13.99 -3.67 11.68
C GLY A 165 -14.66 -3.56 10.32
N PRO A 166 -15.74 -2.75 10.19
CA PRO A 166 -16.48 -2.58 8.93
C PRO A 166 -15.63 -1.93 7.83
N ALA A 167 -16.19 -1.81 6.61
CA ALA A 167 -15.53 -1.20 5.46
C ALA A 167 -14.95 0.19 5.78
N GLY A 168 -13.74 0.45 5.32
CA GLY A 168 -12.96 1.66 5.55
C GLY A 168 -12.08 1.63 6.82
N THR A 169 -12.25 0.63 7.72
CA THR A 169 -11.41 0.54 8.93
C THR A 169 -10.01 0.02 8.63
N GLY A 170 -9.85 -0.83 7.63
CA GLY A 170 -8.54 -1.23 7.12
C GLY A 170 -7.75 -0.03 6.60
N GLN A 171 -8.40 0.81 5.76
CA GLN A 171 -7.79 2.05 5.27
C GLN A 171 -7.46 3.03 6.41
N THR A 172 -8.37 3.22 7.36
CA THR A 172 -8.12 4.05 8.55
C THR A 172 -6.88 3.55 9.31
N THR A 173 -6.79 2.23 9.54
CA THR A 173 -5.62 1.63 10.20
C THR A 173 -4.34 1.82 9.40
N LYS A 174 -4.43 1.72 8.07
CA LYS A 174 -3.28 2.03 7.20
C LYS A 174 -2.84 3.49 7.34
N LEU A 175 -3.76 4.44 7.42
CA LEU A 175 -3.41 5.84 7.64
C LEU A 175 -2.73 6.05 9.01
N CYS A 176 -3.18 5.39 10.07
CA CYS A 176 -2.48 5.40 11.37
C CYS A 176 -1.04 4.86 11.23
N ASN A 177 -0.85 3.75 10.51
CA ASN A 177 0.50 3.24 10.20
C ASN A 177 1.34 4.28 9.45
N GLN A 178 0.78 4.97 8.46
CA GLN A 178 1.51 5.94 7.66
C GLN A 178 1.83 7.23 8.43
N VAL A 179 0.99 7.66 9.37
CA VAL A 179 1.29 8.72 10.33
C VAL A 179 2.55 8.38 11.13
N ILE A 180 2.63 7.16 11.66
CA ILE A 180 3.79 6.70 12.44
C ILE A 180 5.04 6.63 11.55
N VAL A 181 4.95 5.98 10.39
CA VAL A 181 6.09 5.82 9.48
C VAL A 181 6.57 7.16 8.93
N GLY A 182 5.65 8.01 8.45
CA GLY A 182 5.99 9.30 7.86
C GLY A 182 6.66 10.24 8.87
N ALA A 183 6.14 10.32 10.10
CA ALA A 183 6.75 11.12 11.17
C ALA A 183 8.11 10.54 11.59
N ALA A 184 8.23 9.22 11.72
CA ALA A 184 9.50 8.58 12.08
C ALA A 184 10.60 8.86 11.05
N VAL A 185 10.31 8.78 9.75
CA VAL A 185 11.28 9.11 8.69
C VAL A 185 11.72 10.59 8.78
N ALA A 186 10.79 11.51 9.04
CA ALA A 186 11.13 12.92 9.22
C ALA A 186 12.06 13.14 10.42
N VAL A 187 11.75 12.54 11.56
CA VAL A 187 12.59 12.64 12.78
C VAL A 187 13.97 12.00 12.58
N MET A 188 14.06 10.88 11.83
CA MET A 188 15.35 10.29 11.50
C MET A 188 16.24 11.22 10.68
N ALA A 189 15.68 12.02 9.76
CA ALA A 189 16.44 13.01 9.00
C ALA A 189 17.07 14.08 9.90
N GLU A 190 16.35 14.53 10.93
CA GLU A 190 16.87 15.44 11.95
C GLU A 190 17.98 14.77 12.78
N ALA A 191 17.75 13.54 13.28
CA ALA A 191 18.71 12.82 14.10
C ALA A 191 20.03 12.53 13.35
N VAL A 192 19.96 12.13 12.07
CA VAL A 192 21.14 11.93 11.21
C VAL A 192 21.91 13.24 11.05
N THR A 193 21.21 14.34 10.75
CA THR A 193 21.84 15.64 10.56
C THR A 193 22.48 16.15 11.84
N LEU A 194 21.81 16.00 12.98
CA LEU A 194 22.33 16.36 14.30
C LEU A 194 23.62 15.59 14.61
N ALA A 195 23.61 14.26 14.41
CA ALA A 195 24.77 13.40 14.64
C ALA A 195 25.98 13.84 13.78
N GLN A 196 25.74 14.06 12.48
CA GLN A 196 26.77 14.52 11.55
C GLN A 196 27.37 15.87 11.94
N ASN A 197 26.51 16.83 12.29
CA ASN A 197 26.95 18.18 12.69
C ASN A 197 27.69 18.20 14.05
N ALA A 198 27.38 17.21 14.92
CA ALA A 198 28.06 17.00 16.21
C ALA A 198 29.31 16.12 16.11
N GLY A 199 29.76 15.73 14.92
CA GLY A 199 30.98 14.92 14.71
C GLY A 199 30.82 13.43 15.00
N VAL A 200 29.59 12.93 15.12
CA VAL A 200 29.30 11.51 15.27
C VAL A 200 29.27 10.81 13.90
N ASP A 201 29.89 9.62 13.79
CA ASP A 201 29.75 8.80 12.59
C ASP A 201 28.32 8.22 12.51
N ALA A 202 27.44 8.94 11.79
CA ALA A 202 26.04 8.57 11.65
C ALA A 202 25.82 7.17 11.03
N ARG A 203 26.80 6.57 10.36
CA ARG A 203 26.74 5.20 9.81
C ARG A 203 26.58 4.15 10.92
N ARG A 204 27.02 4.47 12.13
CA ARG A 204 26.94 3.57 13.28
C ARG A 204 25.64 3.68 14.08
N LEU A 205 24.79 4.67 13.79
CA LEU A 205 23.53 4.86 14.52
C LEU A 205 22.58 3.65 14.46
N PRO A 206 22.38 2.95 13.30
CA PRO A 206 21.53 1.77 13.27
C PRO A 206 22.01 0.66 14.21
N GLU A 207 23.32 0.41 14.26
CA GLU A 207 23.92 -0.55 15.18
C GLU A 207 23.76 -0.11 16.64
N ALA A 208 24.06 1.16 16.92
CA ALA A 208 23.99 1.71 18.29
C ALA A 208 22.57 1.72 18.87
N PHE A 209 21.55 1.83 18.03
CA PHE A 209 20.15 1.84 18.47
C PHE A 209 19.50 0.46 18.46
N ALA A 210 20.14 -0.55 17.85
CA ALA A 210 19.58 -1.88 17.69
C ALA A 210 19.16 -2.49 19.04
N GLY A 211 17.88 -2.91 19.15
CA GLY A 211 17.29 -3.45 20.36
C GLY A 211 16.98 -2.42 21.44
N GLY A 212 17.30 -1.14 21.26
CA GLY A 212 16.94 -0.04 22.17
C GLY A 212 15.57 0.56 21.85
N PHE A 213 15.14 1.54 22.66
CA PHE A 213 13.80 2.17 22.51
C PHE A 213 13.62 2.92 21.18
N ALA A 214 14.70 3.44 20.57
CA ALA A 214 14.65 4.12 19.29
C ALA A 214 14.59 3.15 18.11
N ASP A 215 14.90 1.86 18.33
CA ASP A 215 14.95 0.88 17.26
C ASP A 215 13.56 0.61 16.67
N SER A 216 13.53 0.48 15.37
CA SER A 216 12.31 0.11 14.66
C SER A 216 12.64 -0.39 13.24
N LYS A 217 11.74 -1.18 12.65
CA LYS A 217 11.92 -1.61 11.25
C LYS A 217 12.09 -0.42 10.28
N PRO A 218 11.32 0.68 10.36
CA PRO A 218 11.60 1.88 9.57
C PRO A 218 12.99 2.45 9.82
N LEU A 219 13.47 2.52 11.07
CA LEU A 219 14.81 3.03 11.39
C LEU A 219 15.89 2.21 10.69
N GLN A 220 15.84 0.89 10.81
CA GLN A 220 16.84 -0.01 10.22
C GLN A 220 16.85 0.02 8.68
N ILE A 221 15.73 0.47 8.06
CA ILE A 221 15.61 0.60 6.61
C ILE A 221 16.05 1.99 6.14
N PHE A 222 15.51 3.07 6.73
CA PHE A 222 15.66 4.42 6.19
C PHE A 222 16.93 5.12 6.65
N LEU A 223 17.39 4.90 7.89
CA LEU A 223 18.55 5.60 8.43
C LEU A 223 19.84 5.29 7.64
N PRO A 224 20.19 4.02 7.30
CA PRO A 224 21.33 3.74 6.44
C PRO A 224 21.24 4.43 5.07
N ARG A 225 20.03 4.53 4.51
CA ARG A 225 19.78 5.18 3.22
C ARG A 225 20.02 6.70 3.30
N MET A 226 19.67 7.34 4.41
CA MET A 226 19.92 8.77 4.65
C MET A 226 21.42 9.09 4.75
N VAL A 227 22.19 8.17 5.31
CA VAL A 227 23.63 8.36 5.56
C VAL A 227 24.46 7.99 4.33
N SER A 228 24.20 6.84 3.74
CA SER A 228 25.01 6.26 2.65
C SER A 228 24.43 6.51 1.26
N GLY A 229 23.21 7.06 1.17
CA GLY A 229 22.47 7.19 -0.08
C GLY A 229 21.70 5.92 -0.45
N TRP A 230 21.00 6.00 -1.57
CA TRP A 230 20.20 4.90 -2.13
C TRP A 230 20.43 4.83 -3.64
N GLN A 231 20.40 3.62 -4.19
CA GLN A 231 20.46 3.40 -5.65
C GLN A 231 19.06 3.43 -6.25
N GLU A 232 18.13 2.68 -5.66
CA GLU A 232 16.74 2.63 -6.09
C GLU A 232 15.80 2.99 -4.92
N PRO A 233 14.73 3.77 -5.17
CA PRO A 233 13.73 4.06 -4.16
C PRO A 233 12.99 2.78 -3.74
N ILE A 234 12.76 2.62 -2.45
CA ILE A 234 11.85 1.55 -1.95
C ILE A 234 10.37 1.95 -2.02
N GLY A 235 10.12 3.18 -2.43
CA GLY A 235 8.85 3.83 -2.68
C GLY A 235 9.09 5.32 -2.91
N ALA A 236 8.20 6.00 -3.62
CA ALA A 236 8.29 7.43 -3.83
C ALA A 236 7.86 8.22 -2.58
N ALA A 237 8.53 9.33 -2.28
CA ALA A 237 8.14 10.25 -1.20
C ALA A 237 6.71 10.79 -1.40
N ASN A 238 6.28 10.98 -2.65
CA ASN A 238 4.91 11.37 -3.01
C ASN A 238 3.84 10.38 -2.53
N LEU A 239 4.17 9.09 -2.39
CA LEU A 239 3.22 8.10 -1.85
C LEU A 239 2.97 8.33 -0.36
N LEU A 240 4.02 8.66 0.41
CA LEU A 240 3.87 9.03 1.82
C LEU A 240 3.15 10.37 1.96
N LEU A 241 3.45 11.36 1.11
CA LEU A 241 2.74 12.63 1.10
C LEU A 241 1.24 12.42 0.86
N LYS A 242 0.86 11.65 -0.16
CA LYS A 242 -0.54 11.30 -0.44
C LYS A 242 -1.22 10.64 0.77
N ASP A 243 -0.56 9.71 1.43
CA ASP A 243 -1.11 9.01 2.59
C ASP A 243 -1.27 9.96 3.79
N LEU A 244 -0.32 10.87 4.00
CA LEU A 244 -0.41 11.90 5.04
C LEU A 244 -1.48 12.97 4.73
N ASP A 245 -1.72 13.29 3.46
CA ASP A 245 -2.85 14.13 3.04
C ASP A 245 -4.19 13.45 3.37
N ASN A 246 -4.36 12.16 3.01
CA ASN A 246 -5.53 11.39 3.39
C ASN A 246 -5.71 11.30 4.91
N ALA A 247 -4.62 11.13 5.67
CA ALA A 247 -4.66 11.12 7.14
C ALA A 247 -5.09 12.48 7.71
N SER A 248 -4.64 13.58 7.11
CA SER A 248 -5.04 14.94 7.49
C SER A 248 -6.53 15.19 7.23
N ASP A 249 -7.06 14.70 6.12
CA ASP A 249 -8.48 14.84 5.79
C ASP A 249 -9.36 14.03 6.76
N LEU A 250 -8.97 12.78 7.05
CA LEU A 250 -9.62 11.96 8.07
C LEU A 250 -9.56 12.60 9.46
N ALA A 251 -8.41 13.16 9.84
CA ALA A 251 -8.23 13.84 11.12
C ALA A 251 -9.12 15.07 11.25
N ARG A 252 -9.28 15.85 10.17
CA ARG A 252 -10.20 17.00 10.13
C ARG A 252 -11.66 16.55 10.32
N ALA A 253 -12.06 15.47 9.64
CA ALA A 253 -13.41 14.93 9.73
C ALA A 253 -13.73 14.36 11.12
N SER A 254 -12.72 13.77 11.80
CA SER A 254 -12.86 13.15 13.13
C SER A 254 -12.56 14.11 14.30
N GLY A 255 -12.15 15.36 14.02
CA GLY A 255 -11.73 16.31 15.05
C GLY A 255 -10.43 15.92 15.77
N THR A 256 -9.56 15.11 15.15
CA THR A 256 -8.31 14.60 15.75
C THR A 256 -7.14 15.51 15.42
N PRO A 257 -6.43 16.12 16.39
CA PRO A 257 -5.24 16.92 16.10
C PRO A 257 -4.06 16.01 15.72
N LEU A 258 -3.35 16.34 14.62
CA LEU A 258 -2.16 15.62 14.13
C LEU A 258 -0.96 16.59 13.95
N PRO A 259 -0.44 17.26 15.00
CA PRO A 259 0.62 18.26 14.83
C PRO A 259 1.90 17.66 14.24
N MET A 260 2.37 16.52 14.72
CA MET A 260 3.62 15.90 14.25
C MET A 260 3.50 15.38 12.81
N ALA A 261 2.38 14.73 12.47
CA ALA A 261 2.14 14.27 11.12
C ALA A 261 1.94 15.42 10.13
N SER A 262 1.35 16.54 10.58
CA SER A 262 1.21 17.75 9.75
C SER A 262 2.56 18.37 9.43
N LEU A 263 3.49 18.42 10.40
CA LEU A 263 4.84 18.90 10.16
C LEU A 263 5.60 17.97 9.20
N ALA A 264 5.57 16.67 9.45
CA ALA A 264 6.18 15.68 8.56
C ALA A 264 5.61 15.78 7.12
N ARG A 265 4.30 15.92 6.97
CA ARG A 265 3.64 16.12 5.68
C ARG A 265 4.18 17.34 4.95
N GLU A 266 4.39 18.45 5.64
CA GLU A 266 4.92 19.68 5.04
C GLU A 266 6.37 19.50 4.56
N LEU A 267 7.20 18.74 5.27
CA LEU A 267 8.55 18.39 4.81
C LEU A 267 8.52 17.57 3.51
N TYR A 268 7.63 16.58 3.41
CA TYR A 268 7.43 15.84 2.15
C TYR A 268 6.93 16.75 1.03
N ARG A 269 6.06 17.72 1.33
CA ARG A 269 5.57 18.69 0.35
C ARG A 269 6.69 19.60 -0.15
N GLN A 270 7.61 20.04 0.74
CA GLN A 270 8.79 20.79 0.34
C GLN A 270 9.69 19.99 -0.60
N LEU A 271 9.91 18.69 -0.31
CA LEU A 271 10.67 17.82 -1.18
C LEU A 271 10.01 17.68 -2.57
N ALA A 272 8.69 17.48 -2.60
CA ALA A 272 7.91 17.40 -3.83
C ALA A 272 7.95 18.70 -4.64
N ALA A 273 7.86 19.87 -3.96
CA ALA A 273 7.95 21.19 -4.60
C ALA A 273 9.32 21.45 -5.26
N GLN A 274 10.37 20.78 -4.81
CA GLN A 274 11.69 20.78 -5.44
C GLN A 274 11.80 19.82 -6.66
N GLY A 275 10.68 19.20 -7.08
CA GLY A 275 10.67 18.20 -8.17
C GLY A 275 11.20 16.82 -7.76
N ARG A 276 11.38 16.56 -6.46
CA ARG A 276 12.03 15.35 -5.92
C ARG A 276 11.07 14.37 -5.27
N GLY A 277 9.78 14.52 -5.52
CA GLY A 277 8.73 13.68 -4.93
C GLY A 277 8.79 12.20 -5.34
N GLU A 278 9.44 11.88 -6.46
CA GLU A 278 9.63 10.49 -6.93
C GLU A 278 10.88 9.82 -6.32
N GLU A 279 11.67 10.56 -5.55
CA GLU A 279 12.80 9.99 -4.83
C GLU A 279 12.37 9.19 -3.60
N ASP A 280 13.32 8.44 -3.05
CA ASP A 280 13.15 7.70 -1.81
C ASP A 280 12.78 8.63 -0.64
N PRO A 281 11.90 8.22 0.29
CA PRO A 281 11.58 9.02 1.47
C PRO A 281 12.80 9.43 2.31
N ALA A 282 13.90 8.68 2.26
CA ALA A 282 15.17 9.06 2.89
C ALA A 282 15.72 10.40 2.35
N ALA A 283 15.26 10.87 1.18
CA ALA A 283 15.63 12.16 0.62
C ALA A 283 15.28 13.33 1.53
N LEU A 284 14.38 13.19 2.49
CA LEU A 284 14.09 14.22 3.50
C LEU A 284 15.36 14.73 4.20
N VAL A 285 16.37 13.90 4.43
CA VAL A 285 17.64 14.31 5.04
C VAL A 285 18.33 15.46 4.29
N THR A 286 18.06 15.58 2.99
CA THR A 286 18.69 16.60 2.15
C THR A 286 18.12 18.01 2.39
N LEU A 287 16.92 18.14 2.98
CA LEU A 287 16.34 19.41 3.35
C LEU A 287 17.13 20.11 4.48
N TYR A 288 17.89 19.35 5.25
CA TYR A 288 18.70 19.82 6.37
C TYR A 288 20.18 20.06 6.03
N ARG A 289 20.61 19.68 4.80
CA ARG A 289 21.98 19.90 4.36
C ARG A 289 22.19 21.37 4.04
N LYS A 290 23.32 21.95 4.52
CA LYS A 290 23.72 23.30 4.14
C LYS A 290 23.92 23.35 2.62
N PRO A 291 23.47 24.41 1.94
CA PRO A 291 23.83 24.64 0.54
C PRO A 291 25.36 24.62 0.43
N LYS A 292 25.88 23.95 -0.60
CA LYS A 292 27.33 23.98 -0.91
C LYS A 292 27.71 25.36 -1.44
#